data_8a40449984c3d0e1ef9c4abe9d133e61
#
_entry.id   8a40449984c3d0e1ef9c4abe9d133e61
#
_cell.length_a   1.000
_cell.length_b   1.000
_cell.length_c   1.000
_cell.angle_alpha   90.00
_cell.angle_beta   90.00
_cell.angle_gamma   90.00
#
_symmetry.space_group_name_H-M   'P 1'
#
loop_
_entity.id
_entity.type
_entity.pdbx_description
1 polymer ?
#
loop_
_entity_poly.entity_id
_entity_poly.type
_entity_poly.pdbx_seq_one_letter_code
_entity_poly.pdbx_strand_id
1 'polypeptide(L)'
;MRRLDGKPKKKWKIRYPIEAEGDRTEILALLFRLEDLKALSIVDQGPEREKLAPMLTKPKIKVTLSAAGVDHVVRLYQPDPASGEAYAQTTPDGPIYKISPSAIKDLTKDLFTLQDKRLLGVDTGDIAMLSIKTREEQYVLIHDRNEWILEDQPTEKLRQDVADLLVSRIVNLPAEERVLKQAGPLAPYGLVAPVAEFVATGKDGRVAGRLAM
;
A
#
# COMPACT_ATOMS: atom_id res chain seq x y z
N MET A 1 0.99 9.27 -24.61
CA MET A 1 1.67 7.95 -24.61
C MET A 1 0.61 6.86 -24.47
N ARG A 2 0.27 6.18 -25.58
CA ARG A 2 -0.82 5.19 -25.66
C ARG A 2 -0.44 3.96 -24.88
N ARG A 3 -1.26 3.55 -23.92
CA ARG A 3 -1.13 2.26 -23.24
C ARG A 3 -1.83 1.19 -24.03
N LEU A 4 -1.06 0.19 -24.37
CA LEU A 4 -1.44 -0.86 -25.33
C LEU A 4 -1.97 -2.08 -24.66
N ASP A 5 -2.43 -2.31 -23.59
CA ASP A 5 -3.01 -3.58 -23.14
C ASP A 5 -3.95 -3.38 -21.94
N GLY A 6 -5.22 -3.52 -22.21
CA GLY A 6 -6.34 -3.46 -21.25
C GLY A 6 -6.36 -4.60 -20.23
N LYS A 7 -5.21 -5.10 -19.77
CA LYS A 7 -5.15 -6.05 -18.66
C LYS A 7 -5.28 -5.31 -17.34
N PRO A 8 -6.18 -5.72 -16.44
CA PRO A 8 -6.29 -5.11 -15.14
C PRO A 8 -4.92 -5.19 -14.44
N LYS A 9 -4.46 -4.06 -13.92
CA LYS A 9 -3.21 -4.03 -13.13
C LYS A 9 -3.37 -5.03 -12.01
N LYS A 10 -2.47 -6.03 -11.94
CA LYS A 10 -2.45 -6.95 -10.79
C LYS A 10 -2.29 -6.13 -9.51
N LYS A 11 -3.31 -6.18 -8.67
CA LYS A 11 -3.30 -5.55 -7.36
C LYS A 11 -2.53 -6.45 -6.39
N TRP A 12 -1.73 -5.85 -5.51
CA TRP A 12 -1.13 -6.53 -4.39
C TRP A 12 -2.17 -6.75 -3.30
N LYS A 13 -2.16 -7.91 -2.66
CA LYS A 13 -3.04 -8.21 -1.54
C LYS A 13 -2.22 -8.59 -0.31
N ILE A 14 -2.50 -7.94 0.79
CA ILE A 14 -2.02 -8.32 2.11
C ILE A 14 -3.00 -9.35 2.65
N ARG A 15 -2.50 -10.52 3.06
CA ARG A 15 -3.34 -11.61 3.57
C ARG A 15 -3.20 -11.83 5.08
N TYR A 16 -2.13 -11.33 5.68
CA TYR A 16 -1.86 -11.47 7.10
C TYR A 16 -1.05 -10.27 7.60
N PRO A 17 -1.27 -9.78 8.81
CA PRO A 17 -2.26 -10.18 9.83
C PRO A 17 -3.69 -9.69 9.56
N ILE A 18 -3.93 -8.99 8.47
CA ILE A 18 -5.24 -8.51 8.01
C ILE A 18 -5.35 -8.72 6.51
N GLU A 19 -6.58 -8.84 6.03
CA GLU A 19 -6.85 -8.77 4.59
C GLU A 19 -7.00 -7.31 4.17
N ALA A 20 -6.16 -6.86 3.24
CA ALA A 20 -6.19 -5.50 2.70
C ALA A 20 -5.59 -5.45 1.29
N GLU A 21 -5.92 -4.41 0.53
CA GLU A 21 -5.17 -4.08 -0.67
C GLU A 21 -3.81 -3.49 -0.30
N GLY A 22 -2.78 -3.86 -1.05
CA GLY A 22 -1.42 -3.39 -0.84
C GLY A 22 -1.10 -2.16 -1.67
N ASP A 23 -0.38 -1.21 -1.09
CA ASP A 23 0.20 -0.09 -1.82
C ASP A 23 1.26 -0.59 -2.80
N ARG A 24 0.97 -0.44 -4.08
CA ARG A 24 1.86 -0.92 -5.14
C ARG A 24 3.24 -0.27 -5.10
N THR A 25 3.30 1.01 -4.81
CA THR A 25 4.55 1.78 -4.81
C THR A 25 5.43 1.34 -3.66
N GLU A 26 4.88 1.23 -2.46
CA GLU A 26 5.61 0.80 -1.27
C GLU A 26 6.08 -0.66 -1.37
N ILE A 27 5.23 -1.54 -1.89
CA ILE A 27 5.60 -2.96 -2.07
C ILE A 27 6.68 -3.12 -3.14
N LEU A 28 6.58 -2.42 -4.28
CA LEU A 28 7.63 -2.45 -5.30
C LEU A 28 8.93 -1.84 -4.78
N ALA A 29 8.88 -0.75 -4.02
CA ALA A 29 10.06 -0.18 -3.39
C ALA A 29 10.74 -1.17 -2.44
N LEU A 30 9.95 -1.93 -1.66
CA LEU A 30 10.47 -2.99 -0.80
C LEU A 30 11.16 -4.10 -1.60
N LEU A 31 10.55 -4.54 -2.70
CA LEU A 31 11.13 -5.56 -3.58
C LEU A 31 12.43 -5.09 -4.24
N PHE A 32 12.50 -3.86 -4.72
CA PHE A 32 13.73 -3.29 -5.26
C PHE A 32 14.85 -3.21 -4.23
N ARG A 33 14.54 -2.85 -2.97
CA ARG A 33 15.53 -2.85 -1.89
C ARG A 33 16.06 -4.25 -1.56
N LEU A 34 15.23 -5.27 -1.69
CA LEU A 34 15.66 -6.66 -1.55
C LEU A 34 16.53 -7.11 -2.71
N GLU A 35 16.21 -6.71 -3.93
CA GLU A 35 17.00 -7.00 -5.13
C GLU A 35 18.39 -6.31 -5.09
N ASP A 36 18.44 -5.07 -4.61
CA ASP A 36 19.66 -4.29 -4.47
C ASP A 36 20.47 -4.62 -3.21
N LEU A 37 20.01 -5.55 -2.39
CA LEU A 37 20.73 -5.95 -1.18
C LEU A 37 22.07 -6.61 -1.53
N LYS A 38 23.16 -5.93 -1.21
CA LYS A 38 24.54 -6.37 -1.53
C LYS A 38 25.30 -6.73 -0.28
N ALA A 39 26.08 -7.81 -0.38
CA ALA A 39 27.08 -8.14 0.62
C ALA A 39 28.26 -7.16 0.53
N LEU A 40 28.68 -6.64 1.67
CA LEU A 40 29.90 -5.86 1.82
C LEU A 40 31.12 -6.78 1.96
N SER A 41 30.94 -7.90 2.66
CA SER A 41 31.92 -8.97 2.81
C SER A 41 31.23 -10.29 3.14
N ILE A 42 31.95 -11.37 3.03
CA ILE A 42 31.50 -12.73 3.33
C ILE A 42 32.36 -13.27 4.46
N VAL A 43 31.68 -13.76 5.51
CA VAL A 43 32.31 -14.46 6.62
C VAL A 43 31.96 -15.93 6.47
N ASP A 44 32.79 -16.67 5.75
CA ASP A 44 32.54 -18.06 5.41
C ASP A 44 33.19 -19.05 6.39
N GLN A 45 34.36 -18.73 6.85
CA GLN A 45 35.20 -19.58 7.71
C GLN A 45 35.95 -18.78 8.78
N GLY A 46 36.53 -19.49 9.73
CA GLY A 46 37.44 -18.94 10.72
C GLY A 46 36.81 -18.38 11.98
N PRO A 47 37.63 -17.77 12.87
CA PRO A 47 37.22 -17.35 14.22
C PRO A 47 36.03 -16.35 14.22
N GLU A 48 35.95 -15.53 13.19
CA GLU A 48 34.85 -14.54 13.07
C GLU A 48 33.52 -15.25 12.88
N ARG A 49 33.44 -16.29 12.01
CA ARG A 49 32.26 -17.11 11.84
C ARG A 49 31.84 -17.80 13.13
N GLU A 50 32.82 -18.42 13.83
CA GLU A 50 32.56 -19.12 15.09
C GLU A 50 31.99 -18.18 16.17
N LYS A 51 32.45 -16.93 16.18
CA LYS A 51 31.96 -15.87 17.09
C LYS A 51 30.55 -15.43 16.72
N LEU A 52 30.25 -15.26 15.42
CA LEU A 52 28.98 -14.71 14.96
C LEU A 52 27.85 -15.75 14.94
N ALA A 53 28.12 -17.00 14.55
CA ALA A 53 27.11 -18.02 14.34
C ALA A 53 26.17 -18.20 15.54
N PRO A 54 26.64 -18.26 16.81
CA PRO A 54 25.76 -18.36 17.98
C PRO A 54 24.83 -17.15 18.17
N MET A 55 25.23 -15.98 17.67
CA MET A 55 24.47 -14.73 17.79
C MET A 55 23.39 -14.59 16.72
N LEU A 56 23.50 -15.33 15.62
CA LEU A 56 22.57 -15.27 14.48
C LEU A 56 21.46 -16.32 14.55
N THR A 57 20.94 -16.58 15.76
CA THR A 57 19.91 -17.61 15.97
C THR A 57 18.51 -17.13 15.63
N LYS A 58 18.21 -15.84 15.88
CA LYS A 58 16.91 -15.21 15.63
C LYS A 58 17.04 -14.03 14.69
N PRO A 59 16.57 -14.15 13.44
CA PRO A 59 16.60 -13.02 12.52
C PRO A 59 15.64 -11.91 12.99
N LYS A 60 16.08 -10.67 12.82
CA LYS A 60 15.21 -9.49 13.00
C LYS A 60 14.16 -9.39 11.89
N ILE A 61 14.56 -9.76 10.68
CA ILE A 61 13.68 -9.81 9.51
C ILE A 61 13.93 -11.14 8.80
N LYS A 62 12.85 -11.84 8.45
CA LYS A 62 12.87 -12.97 7.54
C LYS A 62 11.96 -12.67 6.36
N VAL A 63 12.53 -12.67 5.16
CA VAL A 63 11.77 -12.51 3.93
C VAL A 63 11.78 -13.85 3.19
N THR A 64 10.62 -14.26 2.70
CA THR A 64 10.50 -15.38 1.77
C THR A 64 9.84 -14.85 0.50
N LEU A 65 10.52 -15.03 -0.62
CA LEU A 65 10.03 -14.69 -1.95
C LEU A 65 9.75 -16.00 -2.70
N SER A 66 8.49 -16.24 -3.03
CA SER A 66 8.08 -17.39 -3.84
C SER A 66 7.93 -16.96 -5.29
N ALA A 67 8.77 -17.47 -6.15
CA ALA A 67 8.74 -17.22 -7.60
C ALA A 67 8.87 -18.53 -8.37
N ALA A 68 8.01 -18.74 -9.35
CA ALA A 68 8.02 -19.96 -10.20
C ALA A 68 8.03 -21.28 -9.40
N GLY A 69 7.41 -21.31 -8.22
CA GLY A 69 7.35 -22.49 -7.35
C GLY A 69 8.60 -22.73 -6.49
N VAL A 70 9.54 -21.78 -6.50
CA VAL A 70 10.76 -21.83 -5.66
C VAL A 70 10.71 -20.73 -4.62
N ASP A 71 11.04 -21.10 -3.38
CA ASP A 71 11.16 -20.17 -2.25
C ASP A 71 12.61 -19.70 -2.07
N HIS A 72 12.80 -18.40 -2.16
CA HIS A 72 14.05 -17.72 -1.84
C HIS A 72 13.93 -17.07 -0.48
N VAL A 73 14.80 -17.45 0.46
CA VAL A 73 14.73 -16.96 1.84
C VAL A 73 15.94 -16.11 2.15
N VAL A 74 15.70 -14.91 2.67
CA VAL A 74 16.75 -14.04 3.22
C VAL A 74 16.43 -13.77 4.69
N ARG A 75 17.41 -13.97 5.53
CA ARG A 75 17.36 -13.68 6.97
C ARG A 75 18.31 -12.54 7.28
N LEU A 76 17.83 -11.49 7.92
CA LEU A 76 18.61 -10.33 8.28
C LEU A 76 18.74 -10.25 9.79
N TYR A 77 19.95 -10.03 10.26
CA TYR A 77 20.31 -9.99 11.66
C TYR A 77 20.98 -8.68 12.02
N GLN A 78 20.70 -8.21 13.21
CA GLN A 78 21.42 -7.12 13.87
C GLN A 78 21.71 -7.57 15.29
N PRO A 79 22.80 -8.33 15.50
CA PRO A 79 23.07 -8.98 16.79
C PRO A 79 23.24 -8.01 17.93
N ASP A 80 23.92 -6.90 17.66
CA ASP A 80 24.15 -5.83 18.62
C ASP A 80 23.81 -4.47 18.00
N PRO A 81 22.71 -3.85 18.43
CA PRO A 81 22.35 -2.52 17.95
C PRO A 81 23.39 -1.44 18.24
N ALA A 82 24.22 -1.61 19.28
CA ALA A 82 25.23 -0.63 19.66
C ALA A 82 26.44 -0.66 18.71
N SER A 83 26.79 -1.84 18.16
CA SER A 83 27.88 -1.94 17.16
C SER A 83 27.45 -1.42 15.79
N GLY A 84 26.13 -1.33 15.54
CA GLY A 84 25.57 -0.95 14.26
C GLY A 84 25.82 -1.95 13.13
N GLU A 85 26.38 -3.12 13.42
CA GLU A 85 26.65 -4.15 12.41
C GLU A 85 25.38 -4.91 12.02
N ALA A 86 25.27 -5.29 10.74
CA ALA A 86 24.16 -6.07 10.22
C ALA A 86 24.67 -7.20 9.33
N TYR A 87 23.97 -8.33 9.41
CA TYR A 87 24.35 -9.56 8.72
C TYR A 87 23.15 -10.19 8.02
N ALA A 88 23.42 -10.97 6.99
CA ALA A 88 22.40 -11.71 6.26
C ALA A 88 22.81 -13.18 6.07
N GLN A 89 21.83 -14.07 5.97
CA GLN A 89 21.99 -15.45 5.52
C GLN A 89 20.84 -15.85 4.61
N THR A 90 21.13 -16.64 3.59
CA THR A 90 20.12 -17.25 2.73
C THR A 90 19.71 -18.66 3.22
N THR A 91 20.65 -19.38 3.80
CA THR A 91 20.43 -20.68 4.45
C THR A 91 20.95 -20.64 5.88
N PRO A 92 20.38 -21.41 6.82
CA PRO A 92 20.81 -21.38 8.23
C PRO A 92 22.30 -21.68 8.45
N ASP A 93 22.84 -22.65 7.69
CA ASP A 93 24.22 -23.09 7.82
C ASP A 93 25.14 -22.54 6.74
N GLY A 94 24.61 -21.67 5.88
CA GLY A 94 25.34 -21.06 4.77
C GLY A 94 26.26 -19.92 5.20
N PRO A 95 26.91 -19.28 4.22
CA PRO A 95 27.74 -18.10 4.47
C PRO A 95 27.01 -17.01 5.22
N ILE A 96 27.74 -16.30 6.07
CA ILE A 96 27.27 -15.09 6.73
C ILE A 96 27.75 -13.91 5.89
N TYR A 97 26.81 -13.11 5.43
CA TYR A 97 27.09 -11.90 4.64
C TYR A 97 27.01 -10.68 5.55
N LYS A 98 28.07 -9.89 5.61
CA LYS A 98 27.99 -8.55 6.20
C LYS A 98 27.29 -7.64 5.22
N ILE A 99 26.28 -6.90 5.70
CA ILE A 99 25.46 -6.00 4.88
C ILE A 99 25.47 -4.59 5.47
N SER A 100 24.98 -3.61 4.71
CA SER A 100 24.77 -2.27 5.24
C SER A 100 23.71 -2.28 6.36
N PRO A 101 24.00 -1.67 7.52
CA PRO A 101 23.02 -1.53 8.60
C PRO A 101 21.74 -0.81 8.18
N SER A 102 21.81 0.09 7.19
CA SER A 102 20.64 0.78 6.63
C SER A 102 19.62 -0.20 6.04
N ALA A 103 20.07 -1.37 5.52
CA ALA A 103 19.18 -2.38 4.96
C ALA A 103 18.13 -2.86 5.98
N ILE A 104 18.50 -2.97 7.25
CA ILE A 104 17.55 -3.34 8.31
C ILE A 104 16.43 -2.29 8.42
N LYS A 105 16.78 -1.00 8.43
CA LYS A 105 15.83 0.10 8.49
C LYS A 105 14.96 0.14 7.24
N ASP A 106 15.57 0.02 6.08
CA ASP A 106 14.90 0.13 4.79
C ASP A 106 13.91 -1.01 4.52
N LEU A 107 14.21 -2.20 5.03
CA LEU A 107 13.35 -3.39 4.91
C LEU A 107 12.38 -3.57 6.08
N THR A 108 12.48 -2.74 7.13
CA THR A 108 11.49 -2.71 8.22
C THR A 108 10.38 -1.75 7.84
N LYS A 109 9.24 -2.29 7.47
CA LYS A 109 8.03 -1.52 7.15
C LYS A 109 6.90 -1.93 8.07
N ASP A 110 6.16 -0.95 8.57
CA ASP A 110 4.91 -1.23 9.27
C ASP A 110 3.80 -1.61 8.28
N LEU A 111 2.79 -2.28 8.82
CA LEU A 111 1.69 -2.80 8.01
C LEU A 111 0.88 -1.69 7.32
N PHE A 112 0.68 -0.56 8.00
CA PHE A 112 -0.10 0.55 7.46
C PHE A 112 0.61 1.22 6.28
N THR A 113 1.95 1.29 6.32
CA THR A 113 2.75 1.78 5.18
C THR A 113 2.56 0.92 3.94
N LEU A 114 2.42 -0.41 4.11
CA LEU A 114 2.25 -1.34 2.98
C LEU A 114 0.81 -1.45 2.47
N GLN A 115 -0.17 -0.85 3.15
CA GLN A 115 -1.57 -0.85 2.70
C GLN A 115 -1.84 0.25 1.67
N ASP A 116 -2.76 -0.03 0.75
CA ASP A 116 -3.40 1.04 -0.03
C ASP A 116 -4.17 1.93 0.95
N LYS A 117 -3.73 3.16 1.08
CA LYS A 117 -4.29 4.13 2.04
C LYS A 117 -5.49 4.89 1.50
N ARG A 118 -5.84 4.70 0.22
CA ARG A 118 -6.99 5.38 -0.37
C ARG A 118 -8.28 4.94 0.32
N LEU A 119 -9.05 5.89 0.84
CA LEU A 119 -10.27 5.60 1.60
C LEU A 119 -11.34 4.92 0.75
N LEU A 120 -11.46 5.30 -0.54
CA LEU A 120 -12.41 4.67 -1.45
C LEU A 120 -11.84 3.42 -2.16
N GLY A 121 -10.51 3.29 -2.26
CA GLY A 121 -9.84 2.10 -2.79
C GLY A 121 -10.14 1.78 -4.26
N VAL A 122 -10.62 2.76 -5.04
CA VAL A 122 -11.01 2.61 -6.44
C VAL A 122 -10.11 3.42 -7.36
N ASP A 123 -10.01 3.02 -8.61
CA ASP A 123 -9.27 3.80 -9.61
C ASP A 123 -10.23 4.81 -10.27
N THR A 124 -9.80 6.07 -10.42
CA THR A 124 -10.61 7.15 -11.01
C THR A 124 -11.18 6.78 -12.37
N GLY A 125 -10.41 6.05 -13.18
CA GLY A 125 -10.83 5.59 -14.50
C GLY A 125 -11.96 4.55 -14.51
N ASP A 126 -12.25 3.93 -13.37
CA ASP A 126 -13.31 2.92 -13.22
C ASP A 126 -14.62 3.52 -12.69
N ILE A 127 -14.64 4.82 -12.36
CA ILE A 127 -15.81 5.52 -11.83
C ILE A 127 -16.72 5.94 -12.97
N ALA A 128 -17.99 5.60 -12.86
CA ALA A 128 -19.04 6.09 -13.75
C ALA A 128 -19.86 7.22 -13.10
N MET A 129 -19.97 7.21 -11.76
CA MET A 129 -20.80 8.19 -11.06
C MET A 129 -20.21 8.49 -9.68
N LEU A 130 -20.29 9.76 -9.29
CA LEU A 130 -19.93 10.23 -7.95
C LEU A 130 -21.08 11.05 -7.37
N SER A 131 -21.73 10.50 -6.35
CA SER A 131 -22.71 11.25 -5.55
C SER A 131 -22.01 11.96 -4.41
N ILE A 132 -22.32 13.24 -4.24
CA ILE A 132 -21.79 14.11 -3.20
C ILE A 132 -22.97 14.69 -2.46
N LYS A 133 -23.04 14.45 -1.14
CA LYS A 133 -24.07 14.97 -0.26
C LYS A 133 -23.41 15.70 0.88
N THR A 134 -23.74 16.95 1.07
CA THR A 134 -23.42 17.78 2.23
C THR A 134 -24.65 18.05 3.06
N ARG A 135 -24.55 18.85 4.10
CA ARG A 135 -25.73 19.28 4.89
C ARG A 135 -26.66 20.21 4.10
N GLU A 136 -26.12 20.93 3.13
CA GLU A 136 -26.84 22.00 2.40
C GLU A 136 -27.22 21.54 1.00
N GLU A 137 -26.40 20.74 0.35
CA GLU A 137 -26.52 20.40 -1.06
C GLU A 137 -26.29 18.93 -1.33
N GLN A 138 -26.92 18.45 -2.39
CA GLN A 138 -26.66 17.12 -2.94
C GLN A 138 -26.60 17.23 -4.46
N TYR A 139 -25.57 16.67 -5.06
CA TYR A 139 -25.45 16.57 -6.50
C TYR A 139 -24.75 15.27 -6.91
N VAL A 140 -24.99 14.89 -8.15
CA VAL A 140 -24.43 13.67 -8.73
C VAL A 140 -23.70 14.02 -10.02
N LEU A 141 -22.42 13.66 -10.06
CA LEU A 141 -21.61 13.73 -11.26
C LEU A 141 -21.66 12.39 -11.98
N ILE A 142 -21.99 12.40 -13.25
CA ILE A 142 -21.99 11.22 -14.14
C ILE A 142 -20.88 11.41 -15.18
N HIS A 143 -20.08 10.36 -15.40
CA HIS A 143 -19.05 10.34 -16.43
C HIS A 143 -19.63 9.76 -17.72
N ASP A 144 -19.97 10.64 -18.66
CA ASP A 144 -20.47 10.26 -20.00
C ASP A 144 -19.50 10.76 -21.09
N ARG A 145 -19.16 9.88 -22.03
CA ARG A 145 -18.31 10.17 -23.20
C ARG A 145 -17.04 10.98 -22.93
N ASN A 146 -16.37 10.67 -21.82
CA ASN A 146 -15.17 11.36 -21.32
C ASN A 146 -15.39 12.76 -20.73
N GLU A 147 -16.62 13.12 -20.43
CA GLU A 147 -16.97 14.38 -19.75
C GLU A 147 -17.79 14.09 -18.48
N TRP A 148 -17.61 14.92 -17.47
CA TRP A 148 -18.46 14.94 -16.30
C TRP A 148 -19.66 15.85 -16.54
N ILE A 149 -20.85 15.35 -16.23
CA ILE A 149 -22.11 16.11 -16.30
C ILE A 149 -22.83 16.01 -14.96
N LEU A 150 -23.63 17.01 -14.62
CA LEU A 150 -24.57 16.96 -13.51
C LEU A 150 -25.81 16.15 -13.92
N GLU A 151 -26.24 15.19 -13.07
CA GLU A 151 -27.38 14.33 -13.36
C GLU A 151 -28.68 15.13 -13.55
N ASP A 152 -28.92 16.12 -12.68
CA ASP A 152 -30.12 16.97 -12.66
C ASP A 152 -30.04 18.15 -13.64
N GLN A 153 -28.85 18.49 -14.14
CA GLN A 153 -28.61 19.60 -15.08
C GLN A 153 -27.65 19.20 -16.22
N PRO A 154 -28.03 18.20 -17.05
CA PRO A 154 -27.12 17.61 -18.04
C PRO A 154 -26.70 18.55 -19.18
N THR A 155 -27.41 19.67 -19.35
CA THR A 155 -27.10 20.70 -20.36
C THR A 155 -26.15 21.77 -19.83
N GLU A 156 -25.92 21.84 -18.53
CA GLU A 156 -24.97 22.77 -17.93
C GLU A 156 -23.53 22.32 -18.21
N LYS A 157 -22.75 23.25 -18.75
CA LYS A 157 -21.33 22.97 -19.07
C LYS A 157 -20.46 23.11 -17.84
N LEU A 158 -20.02 21.99 -17.31
CA LEU A 158 -19.03 21.96 -16.25
C LEU A 158 -17.63 22.27 -16.77
N ARG A 159 -16.83 22.90 -15.93
CA ARG A 159 -15.38 22.97 -16.13
C ARG A 159 -14.79 21.59 -15.89
N GLN A 160 -14.42 20.88 -16.96
CA GLN A 160 -13.95 19.49 -16.90
C GLN A 160 -12.66 19.36 -16.08
N ASP A 161 -11.74 20.33 -16.18
CA ASP A 161 -10.52 20.40 -15.38
C ASP A 161 -10.82 20.41 -13.86
N VAL A 162 -11.86 21.13 -13.45
CA VAL A 162 -12.30 21.21 -12.05
C VAL A 162 -13.00 19.94 -11.62
N ALA A 163 -13.87 19.38 -12.46
CA ALA A 163 -14.59 18.13 -12.17
C ALA A 163 -13.60 16.95 -12.05
N ASP A 164 -12.67 16.81 -12.98
CA ASP A 164 -11.60 15.81 -12.93
C ASP A 164 -10.76 15.92 -11.64
N LEU A 165 -10.37 17.16 -11.30
CA LEU A 165 -9.60 17.41 -10.07
C LEU A 165 -10.39 17.05 -8.82
N LEU A 166 -11.67 17.40 -8.74
CA LEU A 166 -12.57 17.09 -7.63
C LEU A 166 -12.71 15.58 -7.44
N VAL A 167 -13.09 14.88 -8.51
CA VAL A 167 -13.21 13.41 -8.49
C VAL A 167 -11.89 12.75 -8.10
N SER A 168 -10.79 13.19 -8.71
CA SER A 168 -9.47 12.65 -8.40
C SER A 168 -9.08 12.85 -6.93
N ARG A 169 -9.35 14.01 -6.34
CA ARG A 169 -9.06 14.27 -4.93
C ARG A 169 -9.88 13.40 -3.99
N ILE A 170 -11.19 13.27 -4.24
CA ILE A 170 -12.07 12.45 -3.42
C ILE A 170 -11.68 10.97 -3.50
N VAL A 171 -11.45 10.47 -4.71
CA VAL A 171 -11.14 9.06 -4.96
C VAL A 171 -9.77 8.65 -4.40
N ASN A 172 -8.79 9.55 -4.46
CA ASN A 172 -7.43 9.30 -3.98
C ASN A 172 -7.17 9.86 -2.57
N LEU A 173 -8.22 10.26 -1.83
CA LEU A 173 -8.06 10.76 -0.48
C LEU A 173 -7.42 9.68 0.41
N PRO A 174 -6.21 9.94 0.95
CA PRO A 174 -5.52 8.95 1.77
C PRO A 174 -5.96 9.02 3.22
N ALA A 175 -5.98 7.87 3.89
CA ALA A 175 -6.01 7.81 5.35
C ALA A 175 -4.63 8.20 5.90
N GLU A 176 -4.58 9.01 6.95
CA GLU A 176 -3.34 9.33 7.67
C GLU A 176 -3.00 8.25 8.68
N GLU A 177 -4.01 7.74 9.37
CA GLU A 177 -3.87 6.65 10.34
C GLU A 177 -5.13 5.79 10.42
N ARG A 178 -4.98 4.62 11.02
CA ARG A 178 -6.10 3.75 11.35
C ARG A 178 -6.40 3.84 12.84
N VAL A 179 -7.45 4.55 13.21
CA VAL A 179 -7.86 4.77 14.62
C VAL A 179 -8.38 3.48 15.26
N LEU A 180 -9.13 2.66 14.53
CA LEU A 180 -9.69 1.40 15.00
C LEU A 180 -9.33 0.23 14.10
N LYS A 181 -9.02 -0.93 14.69
CA LYS A 181 -8.81 -2.18 13.94
C LYS A 181 -10.11 -2.80 13.43
N GLN A 182 -11.21 -2.57 14.13
CA GLN A 182 -12.56 -3.03 13.78
C GLN A 182 -13.55 -1.88 13.93
N ALA A 183 -14.60 -1.89 13.11
CA ALA A 183 -15.66 -0.90 13.22
C ALA A 183 -16.31 -0.96 14.61
N GLY A 184 -16.48 0.20 15.21
CA GLY A 184 -17.12 0.40 16.50
C GLY A 184 -18.23 1.45 16.41
N PRO A 185 -18.78 1.92 17.56
CA PRO A 185 -19.74 3.02 17.57
C PRO A 185 -19.15 4.26 16.89
N LEU A 186 -19.92 4.88 16.01
CA LEU A 186 -19.48 6.06 15.24
C LEU A 186 -19.63 7.37 16.02
N ALA A 187 -20.45 7.39 17.06
CA ALA A 187 -20.74 8.59 17.86
C ALA A 187 -19.48 9.28 18.45
N PRO A 188 -18.52 8.56 19.04
CA PRO A 188 -17.31 9.19 19.59
C PRO A 188 -16.45 9.92 18.54
N TYR A 189 -16.64 9.61 17.26
CA TYR A 189 -15.90 10.19 16.13
C TYR A 189 -16.70 11.24 15.35
N GLY A 190 -17.91 11.60 15.82
CA GLY A 190 -18.77 12.57 15.13
C GLY A 190 -19.40 12.05 13.84
N LEU A 191 -19.29 10.76 13.52
CA LEU A 191 -19.71 10.17 12.24
C LEU A 191 -21.16 9.69 12.23
N VAL A 192 -21.94 9.93 13.28
CA VAL A 192 -23.38 9.64 13.30
C VAL A 192 -24.15 10.60 12.38
N ALA A 193 -23.69 11.85 12.30
CA ALA A 193 -24.23 12.87 11.40
C ALA A 193 -23.06 13.50 10.63
N PRO A 194 -22.59 12.86 9.56
CA PRO A 194 -21.46 13.35 8.80
C PRO A 194 -21.79 14.71 8.14
N VAL A 195 -20.79 15.54 7.99
CA VAL A 195 -20.89 16.83 7.29
C VAL A 195 -20.89 16.65 5.79
N ALA A 196 -20.31 15.56 5.31
CA ALA A 196 -20.32 15.18 3.90
C ALA A 196 -20.32 13.66 3.73
N GLU A 197 -20.99 13.20 2.68
CA GLU A 197 -21.01 11.81 2.24
C GLU A 197 -20.69 11.74 0.75
N PHE A 198 -19.79 10.82 0.38
CA PHE A 198 -19.39 10.57 -1.00
C PHE A 198 -19.65 9.10 -1.34
N VAL A 199 -20.31 8.86 -2.47
CA VAL A 199 -20.56 7.51 -2.96
C VAL A 199 -20.05 7.41 -4.39
N ALA A 200 -19.03 6.60 -4.60
CA ALA A 200 -18.50 6.30 -5.91
C ALA A 200 -19.14 5.02 -6.47
N THR A 201 -19.68 5.09 -7.68
CA THR A 201 -20.25 3.95 -8.41
C THR A 201 -19.39 3.65 -9.63
N GLY A 202 -19.03 2.37 -9.79
CA GLY A 202 -18.22 1.90 -10.90
C GLY A 202 -18.99 1.80 -12.21
N LYS A 203 -18.25 1.57 -13.30
CA LYS A 203 -18.82 1.33 -14.65
C LYS A 203 -19.70 0.08 -14.74
N ASP A 204 -19.59 -0.82 -13.78
CA ASP A 204 -20.43 -2.01 -13.63
C ASP A 204 -21.76 -1.73 -12.89
N GLY A 205 -22.03 -0.47 -12.53
CA GLY A 205 -23.20 -0.03 -11.80
C GLY A 205 -23.20 -0.35 -10.31
N ARG A 206 -22.12 -0.92 -9.77
CA ARG A 206 -22.02 -1.25 -8.35
C ARG A 206 -21.37 -0.11 -7.57
N VAL A 207 -21.79 0.03 -6.32
CA VAL A 207 -21.10 0.94 -5.39
C VAL A 207 -19.68 0.43 -5.18
N ALA A 208 -18.73 1.22 -5.65
CA ALA A 208 -17.31 0.92 -5.56
C ALA A 208 -16.71 1.36 -4.21
N GLY A 209 -17.27 2.42 -3.59
CA GLY A 209 -16.86 2.87 -2.28
C GLY A 209 -17.77 3.96 -1.70
N ARG A 210 -17.73 4.08 -0.37
CA ARG A 210 -18.41 5.15 0.39
C ARG A 210 -17.45 5.78 1.36
N LEU A 211 -17.57 7.09 1.53
CA LEU A 211 -16.84 7.89 2.49
C LEU A 211 -17.77 8.85 3.19
N ALA A 212 -17.73 8.90 4.51
CA ALA A 212 -18.44 9.86 5.34
C ALA A 212 -17.43 10.63 6.20
N MET A 213 -17.61 11.94 6.29
CA MET A 213 -16.74 12.84 7.04
C MET A 213 -17.54 13.72 8.00
#